data_84829d38f9a0c0a4516ae1c705f464c2
#
_entry.id   84829d38f9a0c0a4516ae1c705f464c2
#
_cell.length_a   1.000
_cell.length_b   1.000
_cell.length_c   1.000
_cell.angle_alpha   90.00
_cell.angle_beta   90.00
_cell.angle_gamma   90.00
#
_symmetry.space_group_name_H-M   'P 1'
#
loop_
_entity.id
_entity.type
_entity.pdbx_description
1 polymer ?
#
loop_
_entity_poly.entity_id
_entity_poly.type
_entity_poly.pdbx_seq_one_letter_code
_entity_poly.pdbx_strand_id
1 'polypeptide(L)'
;GTIRRAVWGALAERPREMDEASTMWKWITVHHSAMEVPTRVQGSQAVGHQAVREIQASHMNARDYGDVGYHFLVDPAGRVYEGRSLKWQGVIEPHDGQRVLL
;
A
#
# COMPACT_ATOMS: atom_id res chain seq x y z
N GLY A 1 -7.17 -8.75 -12.40
CA GLY A 1 -6.88 -7.33 -12.31
C GLY A 1 -6.52 -6.88 -10.90
N THR A 2 -6.28 -5.61 -10.76
CA THR A 2 -5.93 -5.01 -9.46
C THR A 2 -7.15 -5.00 -8.54
N ILE A 3 -6.95 -5.44 -7.29
CA ILE A 3 -7.99 -5.43 -6.28
C ILE A 3 -8.11 -4.03 -5.71
N ARG A 4 -9.27 -3.40 -5.91
CA ARG A 4 -9.50 -2.02 -5.51
C ARG A 4 -9.65 -1.88 -4.00
N ARG A 5 -9.38 -0.68 -3.50
CA ARG A 5 -9.46 -0.32 -2.08
C ARG A 5 -10.78 -0.75 -1.43
N ALA A 6 -11.91 -0.49 -2.09
CA ALA A 6 -13.21 -0.85 -1.56
C ALA A 6 -13.39 -2.37 -1.38
N VAL A 7 -12.74 -3.16 -2.21
CA VAL A 7 -12.85 -4.62 -2.17
C VAL A 7 -12.08 -5.22 -1.00
N TRP A 8 -10.88 -4.71 -0.69
CA TRP A 8 -10.12 -5.22 0.44
C TRP A 8 -10.45 -4.51 1.78
N GLY A 9 -11.34 -3.55 1.74
CA GLY A 9 -11.81 -2.90 2.96
C GLY A 9 -10.90 -1.83 3.49
N ALA A 10 -10.30 -1.03 2.61
CA ALA A 10 -9.41 0.05 3.00
C ALA A 10 -10.11 1.09 3.88
N LEU A 11 -9.37 1.63 4.86
CA LEU A 11 -9.78 2.82 5.58
C LEU A 11 -9.68 4.04 4.65
N ALA A 12 -10.47 5.08 4.96
CA ALA A 12 -10.39 6.34 4.22
C ALA A 12 -9.01 6.98 4.38
N GLU A 13 -8.49 7.55 3.30
CA GLU A 13 -7.25 8.31 3.34
C GLU A 13 -7.41 9.60 4.15
N ARG A 14 -6.28 10.10 4.66
CA ARG A 14 -6.22 11.39 5.38
C ARG A 14 -5.40 12.38 4.56
N PRO A 15 -6.02 13.14 3.64
CA PRO A 15 -5.28 14.02 2.71
C PRO A 15 -4.37 15.04 3.37
N ARG A 16 -4.71 15.48 4.60
CA ARG A 16 -3.88 16.46 5.34
C ARG A 16 -2.52 15.90 5.75
N GLU A 17 -2.38 14.58 5.77
CA GLU A 17 -1.16 13.89 6.14
C GLU A 17 -0.40 13.37 4.91
N MET A 18 -0.76 13.85 3.70
CA MET A 18 -0.16 13.38 2.45
C MET A 18 0.26 14.53 1.57
N ASP A 19 1.35 14.31 0.83
CA ASP A 19 1.88 15.27 -0.14
C ASP A 19 1.53 14.83 -1.56
N GLU A 20 1.20 15.79 -2.42
CA GLU A 20 0.90 15.53 -3.81
C GLU A 20 2.12 15.00 -4.55
N ALA A 21 1.91 14.01 -5.42
CA ALA A 21 2.94 13.45 -6.25
C ALA A 21 3.16 14.29 -7.51
N SER A 22 4.33 14.11 -8.12
CA SER A 22 4.59 14.62 -9.46
C SER A 22 3.66 13.95 -10.47
N THR A 23 3.37 14.64 -11.57
CA THR A 23 2.67 14.04 -12.71
C THR A 23 3.62 13.23 -13.61
N MET A 24 4.92 13.28 -13.34
CA MET A 24 5.94 12.57 -14.12
C MET A 24 6.61 11.51 -13.26
N TRP A 25 6.14 10.28 -13.41
CA TRP A 25 6.73 9.12 -12.72
C TRP A 25 8.02 8.70 -13.41
N LYS A 26 9.06 8.40 -12.64
CA LYS A 26 10.39 7.99 -13.17
C LYS A 26 10.82 6.61 -12.70
N TRP A 27 10.35 6.15 -11.55
CA TRP A 27 10.82 4.91 -10.94
C TRP A 27 9.66 4.07 -10.43
N ILE A 28 9.86 2.76 -10.48
CA ILE A 28 9.05 1.79 -9.74
C ILE A 28 10.00 1.18 -8.72
N THR A 29 9.64 1.28 -7.44
CA THR A 29 10.46 0.78 -6.34
C THR A 29 9.71 -0.34 -5.63
N VAL A 30 10.36 -1.49 -5.49
CA VAL A 30 9.79 -2.66 -4.82
C VAL A 30 10.34 -2.75 -3.40
N HIS A 31 9.43 -2.89 -2.44
CA HIS A 31 9.75 -3.04 -1.03
C HIS A 31 9.07 -4.26 -0.43
N HIS A 32 9.52 -4.66 0.76
CA HIS A 32 8.77 -5.58 1.60
C HIS A 32 8.00 -4.80 2.66
N SER A 33 6.91 -5.40 3.18
CA SER A 33 6.13 -4.78 4.25
C SER A 33 6.74 -5.01 5.64
N ALA A 34 7.67 -5.96 5.74
CA ALA A 34 8.23 -6.48 6.98
C ALA A 34 7.19 -7.14 7.90
N MET A 35 6.03 -7.52 7.37
CA MET A 35 4.97 -8.23 8.09
C MET A 35 4.87 -9.66 7.59
N GLU A 36 4.71 -10.60 8.52
CA GLU A 36 4.58 -12.01 8.17
C GLU A 36 3.13 -12.38 7.88
N VAL A 37 2.94 -13.25 6.88
CA VAL A 37 1.65 -13.89 6.59
C VAL A 37 1.81 -15.37 6.88
N PRO A 38 0.92 -15.98 7.70
CA PRO A 38 1.03 -17.41 8.02
C PRO A 38 1.08 -18.26 6.75
N THR A 39 2.11 -19.13 6.64
CA THR A 39 2.38 -19.91 5.43
C THR A 39 1.18 -20.74 4.97
N ARG A 40 0.48 -21.37 5.91
CA ARG A 40 -0.66 -22.25 5.61
C ARG A 40 -1.85 -21.55 4.97
N VAL A 41 -1.91 -20.22 5.04
CA VAL A 41 -3.05 -19.43 4.55
C VAL A 41 -2.64 -18.39 3.54
N GLN A 42 -1.39 -18.40 3.09
CA GLN A 42 -0.89 -17.38 2.15
C GLN A 42 -1.67 -17.35 0.83
N GLY A 43 -2.23 -18.46 0.40
CA GLY A 43 -3.04 -18.54 -0.81
C GLY A 43 -4.46 -18.01 -0.65
N SER A 44 -4.93 -17.79 0.58
CA SER A 44 -6.29 -17.36 0.86
C SER A 44 -6.51 -15.90 0.51
N GLN A 45 -7.55 -15.61 -0.28
CA GLN A 45 -7.95 -14.26 -0.60
C GLN A 45 -8.33 -13.46 0.66
N ALA A 46 -9.07 -14.08 1.58
CA ALA A 46 -9.49 -13.43 2.81
C ALA A 46 -8.28 -13.04 3.68
N VAL A 47 -7.28 -13.89 3.75
CA VAL A 47 -6.04 -13.61 4.50
C VAL A 47 -5.23 -12.52 3.82
N GLY A 48 -5.16 -12.52 2.48
CA GLY A 48 -4.50 -11.45 1.73
C GLY A 48 -5.14 -10.09 2.00
N HIS A 49 -6.46 -10.00 1.93
CA HIS A 49 -7.19 -8.76 2.23
C HIS A 49 -6.94 -8.31 3.67
N GLN A 50 -6.97 -9.22 4.63
CA GLN A 50 -6.69 -8.90 6.02
C GLN A 50 -5.27 -8.39 6.22
N ALA A 51 -4.28 -9.02 5.58
CA ALA A 51 -2.89 -8.60 5.66
C ALA A 51 -2.71 -7.17 5.15
N VAL A 52 -3.34 -6.83 4.03
CA VAL A 52 -3.27 -5.47 3.47
C VAL A 52 -3.93 -4.46 4.42
N ARG A 53 -5.08 -4.80 5.00
CA ARG A 53 -5.74 -3.94 6.00
C ARG A 53 -4.86 -3.70 7.23
N GLU A 54 -4.16 -4.73 7.70
CA GLU A 54 -3.25 -4.62 8.84
C GLU A 54 -2.04 -3.73 8.53
N ILE A 55 -1.50 -3.82 7.32
CA ILE A 55 -0.41 -2.95 6.87
C ILE A 55 -0.89 -1.49 6.86
N GLN A 56 -2.04 -1.23 6.28
CA GLN A 56 -2.61 0.12 6.26
C GLN A 56 -2.84 0.66 7.68
N ALA A 57 -3.46 -0.13 8.54
CA ALA A 57 -3.74 0.27 9.91
C ALA A 57 -2.46 0.57 10.69
N SER A 58 -1.42 -0.25 10.52
CA SER A 58 -0.12 -0.01 11.14
C SER A 58 0.49 1.30 10.67
N HIS A 59 0.48 1.56 9.36
CA HIS A 59 1.02 2.80 8.80
C HIS A 59 0.26 4.03 9.30
N MET A 60 -1.06 3.97 9.33
CA MET A 60 -1.89 5.11 9.73
C MET A 60 -1.87 5.36 11.24
N ASN A 61 -1.88 4.30 12.05
CA ASN A 61 -2.03 4.42 13.51
C ASN A 61 -0.70 4.45 14.25
N ALA A 62 0.29 3.69 13.82
CA ALA A 62 1.59 3.64 14.49
C ALA A 62 2.58 4.65 13.93
N ARG A 63 2.45 5.04 12.67
CA ARG A 63 3.38 5.94 11.98
C ARG A 63 2.76 7.27 11.57
N ASP A 64 1.48 7.47 11.84
CA ASP A 64 0.72 8.67 11.50
C ASP A 64 0.71 9.01 9.99
N TYR A 65 0.86 8.01 9.13
CA TYR A 65 0.71 8.20 7.69
C TYR A 65 -0.76 8.48 7.34
N GLY A 66 -0.98 9.24 6.28
CA GLY A 66 -2.33 9.51 5.79
C GLY A 66 -3.02 8.31 5.15
N ASP A 67 -2.26 7.28 4.80
CA ASP A 67 -2.73 6.04 4.17
C ASP A 67 -1.59 5.02 4.24
N VAL A 68 -1.82 3.81 3.71
CA VAL A 68 -0.73 2.87 3.47
C VAL A 68 0.37 3.57 2.66
N GLY A 69 1.63 3.28 2.96
CA GLY A 69 2.76 3.98 2.35
C GLY A 69 3.03 3.60 0.90
N TYR A 70 2.48 2.48 0.43
CA TYR A 70 2.72 1.95 -0.92
C TYR A 70 1.56 2.24 -1.86
N HIS A 71 1.85 2.46 -3.13
CA HIS A 71 0.83 2.64 -4.17
C HIS A 71 0.16 1.32 -4.53
N PHE A 72 0.92 0.22 -4.53
CA PHE A 72 0.40 -1.12 -4.78
C PHE A 72 1.02 -2.10 -3.79
N LEU A 73 0.28 -3.16 -3.48
CA LEU A 73 0.77 -4.25 -2.64
C LEU A 73 0.53 -5.56 -3.38
N VAL A 74 1.40 -6.53 -3.13
CA VAL A 74 1.31 -7.85 -3.74
C VAL A 74 1.37 -8.91 -2.65
N ASP A 75 0.41 -9.85 -2.64
CA ASP A 75 0.41 -10.93 -1.67
C ASP A 75 1.21 -12.14 -2.18
N PRO A 76 1.47 -13.13 -1.31
CA PRO A 76 2.22 -14.32 -1.72
C PRO A 76 1.57 -15.14 -2.85
N ALA A 77 0.28 -14.99 -3.08
CA ALA A 77 -0.43 -15.66 -4.17
C ALA A 77 -0.35 -14.88 -5.49
N GLY A 78 0.30 -13.72 -5.49
CA GLY A 78 0.43 -12.87 -6.68
C GLY A 78 -0.74 -11.92 -6.92
N ARG A 79 -1.65 -11.76 -5.96
CA ARG A 79 -2.71 -10.76 -6.08
C ARG A 79 -2.14 -9.37 -5.89
N VAL A 80 -2.56 -8.43 -6.74
CA VAL A 80 -2.14 -7.03 -6.67
C VAL A 80 -3.27 -6.20 -6.09
N TYR A 81 -2.96 -5.40 -5.08
CA TYR A 81 -3.91 -4.55 -4.38
C TYR A 81 -3.62 -3.07 -4.65
N GLU A 82 -4.67 -2.30 -4.88
CA GLU A 82 -4.58 -0.84 -4.95
C GLU A 82 -4.36 -0.29 -3.54
N GLY A 83 -3.22 0.35 -3.33
CA GLY A 83 -2.88 0.98 -2.06
C GLY A 83 -3.14 2.47 -2.10
N ARG A 84 -2.10 3.26 -1.80
CA ARG A 84 -2.17 4.72 -1.85
C ARG A 84 -2.44 5.18 -3.28
N SER A 85 -3.36 6.15 -3.45
CA SER A 85 -3.63 6.74 -4.75
C SER A 85 -2.35 7.34 -5.35
N LEU A 86 -2.19 7.20 -6.66
CA LEU A 86 -1.07 7.80 -7.40
C LEU A 86 -1.08 9.34 -7.38
N LYS A 87 -2.15 9.95 -6.92
CA LYS A 87 -2.22 11.38 -6.66
C LYS A 87 -1.23 11.82 -5.59
N TRP A 88 -0.87 10.93 -4.67
CA TRP A 88 -0.05 11.21 -3.50
C TRP A 88 1.32 10.56 -3.59
N GLN A 89 2.33 11.22 -2.98
CA GLN A 89 3.65 10.61 -2.80
C GLN A 89 3.55 9.40 -1.86
N GLY A 90 4.37 8.39 -2.10
CA GLY A 90 4.67 7.37 -1.09
C GLY A 90 5.53 7.95 0.04
N VAL A 91 5.90 7.15 1.03
CA VAL A 91 6.51 7.68 2.26
C VAL A 91 7.88 7.09 2.59
N ILE A 92 8.48 6.30 1.72
CA ILE A 92 9.60 5.44 2.15
C ILE A 92 10.95 5.87 1.59
N GLU A 93 11.00 6.48 0.42
CA GLU A 93 12.25 6.70 -0.31
C GLU A 93 12.47 8.17 -0.71
N PRO A 94 13.74 8.57 -0.93
CA PRO A 94 14.01 9.84 -1.58
C PRO A 94 13.29 9.91 -2.93
N HIS A 95 12.86 11.09 -3.33
CA HIS A 95 12.14 11.32 -4.59
C HIS A 95 10.76 10.63 -4.65
N ASP A 96 10.10 10.47 -3.51
CA ASP A 96 8.78 9.81 -3.43
C ASP A 96 7.74 10.43 -4.37
N GLY A 97 7.84 11.71 -4.69
CA GLY A 97 6.95 12.37 -5.64
C GLY A 97 7.04 11.83 -7.06
N GLN A 98 8.07 11.05 -7.40
CA GLN A 98 8.32 10.48 -8.72
C GLN A 98 8.42 8.97 -8.71
N ARG A 99 8.15 8.32 -7.57
CA ARG A 99 8.26 6.87 -7.40
C ARG A 99 6.90 6.24 -7.19
N VAL A 100 6.62 5.18 -7.93
CA VAL A 100 5.52 4.27 -7.64
C VAL A 100 6.08 3.19 -6.71
N LEU A 101 5.49 3.02 -5.53
CA LEU A 101 5.92 2.04 -4.54
C LEU A 101 5.05 0.78 -4.61
N LEU A 102 5.72 -0.36 -4.65
CA LEU A 102 5.08 -1.67 -4.64
C LEU A 102 5.34 -2.40 -3.34
#